data_24c2983d549388f0044fdc9f796acf72
#
_entry.id   24c2983d549388f0044fdc9f796acf72
#
_cell.length_a   1.000
_cell.length_b   1.000
_cell.length_c   1.000
_cell.angle_alpha   90.00
_cell.angle_beta   90.00
_cell.angle_gamma   90.00
#
_symmetry.space_group_name_H-M   'P 1'
#
loop_
_entity.id
_entity.type
_entity.pdbx_description
1 polymer ?
#
loop_
_entity_poly.entity_id
_entity_poly.type
_entity_poly.pdbx_seq_one_letter_code
_entity_poly.pdbx_strand_id
1 'polypeptide(L)'
;MNLPDKKHSIECTSHIVEDALLSMITKSGAKALPFQLKAATDAAIKLQTQQGILLQAHAGLGKTYIIMPVIKYLLENNLIEMQSEFPMPILWVTPAAVIPQTEEVIKQFGLLGKIMTISYAAFRGKAGDLYWEKFKHPTYETYTYAWKASRLPSLVVFDECQGLKNDTSSQTQIAWSIPKGVKRIFVSATPYQKVSEARSVVQGVGMKYGELPCTEDNITELLRDIALHSHPSSLCQASMTRLRKRMEDYAVFVPKVRYKFKTHTRCRLIEFENAEEREQYDSYYEAFL
;
A
#
# COMPACT_ATOMS: atom_id res chain seq x y z
N MET A 1 -42.87 9.44 1.97
CA MET A 1 -41.69 9.50 1.07
C MET A 1 -40.78 8.32 1.41
N ASN A 2 -40.82 7.24 0.61
CA ASN A 2 -39.94 6.09 0.83
C ASN A 2 -38.53 6.49 0.43
N LEU A 3 -37.58 6.45 1.38
CA LEU A 3 -36.14 6.57 1.09
C LEU A 3 -35.74 5.43 0.15
N PRO A 4 -35.00 5.69 -0.94
CA PRO A 4 -34.54 4.64 -1.83
C PRO A 4 -33.70 3.64 -1.03
N ASP A 5 -33.91 2.36 -1.30
CA ASP A 5 -33.26 1.24 -0.64
C ASP A 5 -31.72 1.42 -0.76
N LYS A 6 -31.02 1.53 0.38
CA LYS A 6 -29.55 1.74 0.44
C LYS A 6 -28.79 0.74 -0.43
N LYS A 7 -29.33 -0.46 -0.59
CA LYS A 7 -28.73 -1.52 -1.42
C LYS A 7 -28.76 -1.17 -2.90
N HIS A 8 -29.87 -0.62 -3.38
CA HIS A 8 -30.02 -0.21 -4.79
C HIS A 8 -29.14 0.98 -5.15
N SER A 9 -28.93 1.93 -4.22
CA SER A 9 -28.04 3.08 -4.44
C SER A 9 -26.56 2.68 -4.48
N ILE A 10 -26.16 1.70 -3.68
CA ILE A 10 -24.76 1.19 -3.65
C ILE A 10 -24.44 0.40 -4.93
N GLU A 11 -25.37 -0.44 -5.41
CA GLU A 11 -25.19 -1.19 -6.66
C GLU A 11 -25.09 -0.26 -7.86
N CYS A 12 -25.93 0.76 -7.96
CA CYS A 12 -25.86 1.76 -9.03
C CYS A 12 -24.54 2.52 -9.03
N THR A 13 -24.03 2.92 -7.86
CA THR A 13 -22.73 3.59 -7.71
C THR A 13 -21.58 2.68 -8.12
N SER A 14 -21.64 1.39 -7.81
CA SER A 14 -20.61 0.42 -8.15
C SER A 14 -20.44 0.26 -9.67
N HIS A 15 -21.53 0.16 -10.42
CA HIS A 15 -21.47 0.04 -11.88
C HIS A 15 -20.89 1.29 -12.55
N ILE A 16 -21.26 2.48 -12.09
CA ILE A 16 -20.71 3.74 -12.63
C ILE A 16 -19.20 3.81 -12.44
N VAL A 17 -18.71 3.44 -11.25
CA VAL A 17 -17.28 3.41 -10.95
C VAL A 17 -16.57 2.37 -11.79
N GLU A 18 -17.15 1.17 -11.93
CA GLU A 18 -16.58 0.07 -12.72
C GLU A 18 -16.44 0.45 -14.19
N ASP A 19 -17.47 1.04 -14.81
CA ASP A 19 -17.46 1.50 -16.20
C ASP A 19 -16.40 2.59 -16.43
N ALA A 20 -16.29 3.53 -15.50
CA ALA A 20 -15.27 4.57 -15.56
C ALA A 20 -13.85 3.97 -15.51
N LEU A 21 -13.59 3.05 -14.59
CA LEU A 21 -12.30 2.37 -14.45
C LEU A 21 -11.99 1.50 -15.67
N LEU A 22 -12.95 0.76 -16.19
CA LEU A 22 -12.79 -0.04 -17.41
C LEU A 22 -12.42 0.84 -18.60
N SER A 23 -13.08 1.98 -18.77
CA SER A 23 -12.74 2.98 -19.79
C SER A 23 -11.30 3.48 -19.66
N MET A 24 -10.85 3.79 -18.42
CA MET A 24 -9.48 4.25 -18.17
C MET A 24 -8.44 3.18 -18.49
N ILE A 25 -8.69 1.93 -18.09
CA ILE A 25 -7.83 0.78 -18.39
C ILE A 25 -7.73 0.58 -19.89
N THR A 26 -8.88 0.58 -20.60
CA THR A 26 -8.93 0.40 -22.06
C THR A 26 -8.18 1.51 -22.79
N LYS A 27 -8.38 2.77 -22.40
CA LYS A 27 -7.67 3.92 -22.98
C LYS A 27 -6.16 3.89 -22.75
N SER A 28 -5.70 3.24 -21.68
CA SER A 28 -4.26 3.04 -21.43
C SER A 28 -3.64 1.96 -22.32
N GLY A 29 -4.42 1.19 -23.06
CA GLY A 29 -3.98 0.02 -23.83
C GLY A 29 -3.74 -1.22 -22.97
N ALA A 30 -4.04 -1.17 -21.67
CA ALA A 30 -3.96 -2.33 -20.79
C ALA A 30 -5.19 -3.23 -20.97
N LYS A 31 -5.00 -4.52 -20.67
CA LYS A 31 -6.12 -5.48 -20.64
C LYS A 31 -6.63 -5.61 -19.20
N ALA A 32 -7.89 -5.26 -19.00
CA ALA A 32 -8.55 -5.47 -17.70
C ALA A 32 -8.81 -6.96 -17.49
N LEU A 33 -8.29 -7.50 -16.39
CA LEU A 33 -8.71 -8.81 -15.89
C LEU A 33 -9.89 -8.62 -14.93
N PRO A 34 -10.93 -9.47 -14.97
CA PRO A 34 -12.15 -9.25 -14.16
C PRO A 34 -11.88 -9.05 -12.67
N PHE A 35 -10.96 -9.80 -12.10
CA PHE A 35 -10.61 -9.67 -10.68
C PHE A 35 -9.86 -8.36 -10.37
N GLN A 36 -9.05 -7.85 -11.33
CA GLN A 36 -8.35 -6.56 -11.18
C GLN A 36 -9.34 -5.41 -11.25
N LEU A 37 -10.28 -5.45 -12.21
CA LEU A 37 -11.32 -4.44 -12.33
C LEU A 37 -12.19 -4.40 -11.06
N LYS A 38 -12.65 -5.56 -10.58
CA LYS A 38 -13.40 -5.65 -9.32
C LYS A 38 -12.62 -5.06 -8.15
N ALA A 39 -11.34 -5.42 -7.99
CA ALA A 39 -10.50 -4.91 -6.91
C ALA A 39 -10.28 -3.39 -7.02
N ALA A 40 -10.11 -2.86 -8.23
CA ALA A 40 -9.99 -1.43 -8.47
C ALA A 40 -11.31 -0.69 -8.13
N THR A 41 -12.45 -1.26 -8.51
CA THR A 41 -13.77 -0.70 -8.17
C THR A 41 -13.99 -0.65 -6.66
N ASP A 42 -13.73 -1.74 -5.95
CA ASP A 42 -13.84 -1.80 -4.49
C ASP A 42 -12.89 -0.79 -3.82
N ALA A 43 -11.67 -0.65 -4.33
CA ALA A 43 -10.68 0.31 -3.84
C ALA A 43 -11.14 1.77 -4.06
N ALA A 44 -11.63 2.09 -5.26
CA ALA A 44 -12.08 3.43 -5.61
C ALA A 44 -13.29 3.84 -4.75
N ILE A 45 -14.26 2.94 -4.55
CA ILE A 45 -15.44 3.20 -3.71
C ILE A 45 -15.02 3.47 -2.26
N LYS A 46 -14.16 2.62 -1.69
CA LYS A 46 -13.68 2.80 -0.30
C LYS A 46 -12.94 4.13 -0.13
N LEU A 47 -12.09 4.52 -1.08
CA LEU A 47 -11.33 5.76 -1.02
C LEU A 47 -12.17 7.03 -1.19
N GLN A 48 -13.43 6.96 -1.61
CA GLN A 48 -14.31 8.13 -1.61
C GLN A 48 -14.57 8.63 -0.19
N THR A 49 -14.75 7.73 0.76
CA THR A 49 -15.12 8.08 2.14
C THR A 49 -14.03 7.83 3.16
N GLN A 50 -13.06 6.97 2.85
CA GLN A 50 -11.99 6.58 3.77
C GLN A 50 -10.71 7.36 3.53
N GLN A 51 -9.93 7.52 4.59
CA GLN A 51 -8.61 8.16 4.55
C GLN A 51 -7.58 7.30 3.83
N GLY A 52 -7.69 5.99 3.95
CA GLY A 52 -6.78 5.07 3.30
C GLY A 52 -7.36 3.66 3.16
N ILE A 53 -6.69 2.85 2.35
CA ILE A 53 -7.03 1.44 2.14
C ILE A 53 -5.77 0.56 2.13
N LEU A 54 -5.99 -0.73 2.40
CA LEU A 54 -5.03 -1.79 2.14
C LEU A 54 -5.47 -2.59 0.91
N LEU A 55 -4.64 -2.68 -0.13
CA LEU A 55 -4.78 -3.66 -1.20
C LEU A 55 -3.88 -4.85 -0.91
N GLN A 56 -4.47 -5.98 -0.51
CA GLN A 56 -3.75 -7.23 -0.34
C GLN A 56 -3.98 -8.15 -1.53
N ALA A 57 -2.94 -8.34 -2.34
CA ALA A 57 -2.97 -9.20 -3.52
C ALA A 57 -1.66 -9.97 -3.65
N HIS A 58 -1.74 -11.26 -3.98
CA HIS A 58 -0.53 -12.09 -4.17
C HIS A 58 0.41 -11.48 -5.23
N ALA A 59 1.69 -11.88 -5.16
CA ALA A 59 2.66 -11.53 -6.19
C ALA A 59 2.18 -11.99 -7.57
N GLY A 60 2.46 -11.20 -8.61
CA GLY A 60 2.05 -11.51 -9.99
C GLY A 60 0.60 -11.17 -10.34
N LEU A 61 -0.24 -10.73 -9.40
CA LEU A 61 -1.63 -10.35 -9.70
C LEU A 61 -1.77 -8.92 -10.25
N GLY A 62 -0.66 -8.22 -10.53
CA GLY A 62 -0.70 -6.89 -11.14
C GLY A 62 -1.22 -5.79 -10.22
N LYS A 63 -0.75 -5.76 -8.97
CA LYS A 63 -1.13 -4.75 -7.96
C LYS A 63 -1.06 -3.32 -8.50
N THR A 64 0.00 -2.99 -9.24
CA THR A 64 0.19 -1.68 -9.87
C THR A 64 -0.92 -1.38 -10.87
N TYR A 65 -1.31 -2.36 -11.69
CA TYR A 65 -2.43 -2.22 -12.65
C TYR A 65 -3.80 -2.09 -11.99
N ILE A 66 -3.96 -2.56 -10.76
CA ILE A 66 -5.17 -2.34 -9.95
C ILE A 66 -5.21 -0.89 -9.45
N ILE A 67 -4.08 -0.35 -8.97
CA ILE A 67 -4.03 0.96 -8.31
C ILE A 67 -3.98 2.13 -9.30
N MET A 68 -3.33 1.98 -10.45
CA MET A 68 -3.22 3.09 -11.42
C MET A 68 -4.57 3.64 -11.91
N PRO A 69 -5.55 2.82 -12.34
CA PRO A 69 -6.87 3.34 -12.69
C PRO A 69 -7.60 3.96 -11.51
N VAL A 70 -7.39 3.45 -10.28
CA VAL A 70 -7.95 4.05 -9.06
C VAL A 70 -7.41 5.47 -8.85
N ILE A 71 -6.09 5.65 -8.94
CA ILE A 71 -5.46 6.98 -8.84
C ILE A 71 -6.03 7.94 -9.90
N LYS A 72 -6.11 7.46 -11.14
CA LYS A 72 -6.65 8.26 -12.25
C LYS A 72 -8.10 8.66 -11.98
N TYR A 73 -8.92 7.73 -11.50
CA TYR A 73 -10.30 7.97 -11.10
C TYR A 73 -10.41 9.03 -9.99
N LEU A 74 -9.57 8.93 -8.95
CA LEU A 74 -9.54 9.90 -7.85
C LEU A 74 -9.20 11.31 -8.35
N LEU A 75 -8.25 11.44 -9.28
CA LEU A 75 -7.86 12.72 -9.89
C LEU A 75 -8.98 13.30 -10.75
N GLU A 76 -9.56 12.50 -11.65
CA GLU A 76 -10.59 12.96 -12.60
C GLU A 76 -11.91 13.34 -11.90
N ASN A 77 -12.16 12.79 -10.72
CA ASN A 77 -13.35 13.11 -9.91
C ASN A 77 -13.07 14.10 -8.75
N ASN A 78 -11.90 14.76 -8.75
CA ASN A 78 -11.50 15.74 -7.72
C ASN A 78 -11.57 15.19 -6.27
N LEU A 79 -11.36 13.87 -6.10
CA LEU A 79 -11.32 13.21 -4.78
C LEU A 79 -9.94 13.32 -4.11
N ILE A 80 -8.94 13.72 -4.88
CA ILE A 80 -7.62 14.19 -4.44
C ILE A 80 -7.31 15.47 -5.19
N GLU A 81 -6.87 16.48 -4.45
CA GLU A 81 -6.58 17.80 -5.01
C GLU A 81 -5.19 17.83 -5.64
N MET A 82 -5.11 18.51 -6.79
CA MET A 82 -3.85 18.97 -7.36
C MET A 82 -3.51 20.28 -6.65
N GLN A 83 -2.73 20.25 -5.59
CA GLN A 83 -2.24 21.50 -4.97
C GLN A 83 -1.37 22.23 -5.99
N SER A 84 -1.72 23.49 -6.28
CA SER A 84 -1.17 24.27 -7.39
C SER A 84 0.33 24.59 -7.27
N GLU A 85 0.91 24.46 -6.08
CA GLU A 85 2.31 24.77 -5.80
C GLU A 85 3.23 23.54 -5.81
N PHE A 86 2.69 22.34 -5.92
CA PHE A 86 3.48 21.12 -5.91
C PHE A 86 3.42 20.44 -7.27
N PRO A 87 4.58 20.18 -7.93
CA PRO A 87 4.59 19.63 -9.28
C PRO A 87 4.03 18.20 -9.37
N MET A 88 4.03 17.44 -8.26
CA MET A 88 3.57 16.04 -8.23
C MET A 88 2.73 15.76 -6.99
N PRO A 89 1.40 15.74 -7.14
CA PRO A 89 0.47 15.62 -6.00
C PRO A 89 0.45 14.23 -5.38
N ILE A 90 1.07 13.23 -6.00
CA ILE A 90 1.06 11.84 -5.57
C ILE A 90 2.49 11.37 -5.34
N LEU A 91 2.73 10.80 -4.16
CA LEU A 91 3.99 10.16 -3.81
C LEU A 91 3.82 8.64 -3.81
N TRP A 92 4.62 7.94 -4.62
CA TRP A 92 4.65 6.47 -4.69
C TRP A 92 5.96 5.96 -4.10
N VAL A 93 5.88 5.35 -2.92
CA VAL A 93 7.02 4.76 -2.22
C VAL A 93 7.06 3.26 -2.52
N THR A 94 8.15 2.78 -3.10
CA THR A 94 8.29 1.39 -3.56
C THR A 94 9.74 0.89 -3.40
N PRO A 95 10.02 -0.42 -3.43
CA PRO A 95 11.39 -0.90 -3.52
C PRO A 95 12.13 -0.37 -4.76
N ALA A 96 13.41 -0.03 -4.63
CA ALA A 96 14.18 0.59 -5.71
C ALA A 96 14.17 -0.23 -7.01
N ALA A 97 14.24 -1.55 -6.91
CA ALA A 97 14.24 -2.45 -8.06
C ALA A 97 12.92 -2.43 -8.88
N VAL A 98 11.82 -1.95 -8.27
CA VAL A 98 10.50 -1.93 -8.92
C VAL A 98 10.19 -0.57 -9.57
N ILE A 99 10.96 0.46 -9.26
CA ILE A 99 10.75 1.83 -9.79
C ILE A 99 10.62 1.86 -11.31
N PRO A 100 11.56 1.29 -12.11
CA PRO A 100 11.46 1.37 -13.57
C PRO A 100 10.16 0.78 -14.12
N GLN A 101 9.75 -0.38 -13.60
CA GLN A 101 8.50 -1.02 -13.99
C GLN A 101 7.27 -0.18 -13.58
N THR A 102 7.30 0.44 -12.42
CA THR A 102 6.21 1.30 -11.94
C THR A 102 6.08 2.54 -12.82
N GLU A 103 7.19 3.15 -13.22
CA GLU A 103 7.22 4.33 -14.10
C GLU A 103 6.68 4.02 -15.51
N GLU A 104 6.95 2.83 -16.03
CA GLU A 104 6.33 2.38 -17.28
C GLU A 104 4.81 2.33 -17.19
N VAL A 105 4.27 1.78 -16.11
CA VAL A 105 2.83 1.72 -15.91
C VAL A 105 2.25 3.13 -15.68
N ILE A 106 2.92 4.00 -14.93
CA ILE A 106 2.54 5.41 -14.76
C ILE A 106 2.42 6.10 -16.13
N LYS A 107 3.41 5.90 -17.01
CA LYS A 107 3.42 6.43 -18.37
C LYS A 107 2.25 5.88 -19.18
N GLN A 108 2.01 4.56 -19.10
CA GLN A 108 0.94 3.87 -19.82
C GLN A 108 -0.44 4.45 -19.46
N PHE A 109 -0.67 4.80 -18.20
CA PHE A 109 -1.93 5.41 -17.74
C PHE A 109 -2.01 6.93 -17.93
N GLY A 110 -0.98 7.57 -18.50
CA GLY A 110 -0.93 9.01 -18.73
C GLY A 110 -0.81 9.84 -17.44
N LEU A 111 -0.14 9.29 -16.43
CA LEU A 111 0.04 9.91 -15.11
C LEU A 111 1.45 10.48 -14.89
N LEU A 112 2.26 10.59 -15.96
CA LEU A 112 3.56 11.27 -15.90
C LEU A 112 3.40 12.70 -15.42
N GLY A 113 4.31 13.14 -14.55
CA GLY A 113 4.27 14.48 -13.94
C GLY A 113 3.20 14.64 -12.84
N LYS A 114 2.41 13.60 -12.55
CA LYS A 114 1.44 13.58 -11.44
C LYS A 114 1.87 12.70 -10.28
N ILE A 115 2.71 11.68 -10.55
CA ILE A 115 3.20 10.73 -9.56
C ILE A 115 4.72 10.83 -9.49
N MET A 116 5.24 11.06 -8.29
CA MET A 116 6.66 10.94 -7.99
C MET A 116 6.93 9.57 -7.38
N THR A 117 7.78 8.79 -8.04
CA THR A 117 8.26 7.50 -7.52
C THR A 117 9.53 7.69 -6.69
N ILE A 118 9.58 7.07 -5.53
CA ILE A 118 10.72 7.14 -4.62
C ILE A 118 10.95 5.79 -3.94
N SER A 119 12.20 5.41 -3.76
CA SER A 119 12.49 4.20 -2.99
C SER A 119 12.33 4.43 -1.48
N TYR A 120 12.08 3.36 -0.71
CA TYR A 120 12.04 3.45 0.76
C TYR A 120 13.34 4.03 1.35
N ALA A 121 14.49 3.72 0.76
CA ALA A 121 15.76 4.27 1.19
C ALA A 121 15.84 5.80 0.92
N ALA A 122 15.41 6.23 -0.26
CA ALA A 122 15.36 7.64 -0.61
C ALA A 122 14.28 8.40 0.17
N PHE A 123 13.14 7.76 0.47
CA PHE A 123 12.06 8.31 1.29
C PHE A 123 12.53 8.68 2.70
N ARG A 124 13.35 7.85 3.34
CA ARG A 124 13.96 8.16 4.66
C ARG A 124 15.24 8.99 4.61
N GLY A 125 15.77 9.24 3.42
CA GLY A 125 17.01 10.00 3.16
C GLY A 125 16.76 11.38 2.57
N LYS A 126 17.80 11.97 1.99
CA LYS A 126 17.81 13.34 1.44
C LYS A 126 16.66 13.67 0.46
N ALA A 127 16.22 12.69 -0.35
CA ALA A 127 15.11 12.93 -1.26
C ALA A 127 13.77 13.09 -0.51
N GLY A 128 13.63 12.45 0.65
CA GLY A 128 12.49 12.64 1.54
C GLY A 128 12.46 14.01 2.21
N ASP A 129 13.61 14.67 2.39
CA ASP A 129 13.70 16.02 2.98
C ASP A 129 12.93 17.08 2.16
N LEU A 130 12.54 16.77 0.94
CA LEU A 130 11.61 17.60 0.17
C LEU A 130 10.23 17.66 0.82
N TYR A 131 9.79 16.62 1.49
CA TYR A 131 8.43 16.43 1.98
C TYR A 131 8.30 16.63 3.49
N TRP A 132 9.33 16.24 4.26
CA TRP A 132 9.28 16.25 5.72
C TRP A 132 10.57 16.79 6.32
N GLU A 133 10.51 17.18 7.59
CA GLU A 133 11.62 17.64 8.40
C GLU A 133 11.79 16.70 9.60
N LYS A 134 13.03 16.58 10.03
CA LYS A 134 13.43 15.74 11.14
C LYS A 134 13.83 16.59 12.34
N PHE A 135 13.20 16.34 13.46
CA PHE A 135 13.49 17.04 14.73
C PHE A 135 14.05 16.04 15.74
N LYS A 136 15.16 16.40 16.38
CA LYS A 136 15.68 15.60 17.50
C LYS A 136 14.80 15.85 18.71
N HIS A 137 14.36 14.79 19.40
CA HIS A 137 13.63 14.93 20.65
C HIS A 137 14.54 15.56 21.71
N PRO A 138 14.08 16.57 22.47
CA PRO A 138 14.95 17.29 23.41
C PRO A 138 15.50 16.42 24.54
N THR A 139 14.81 15.37 24.93
CA THR A 139 15.15 14.52 26.08
C THR A 139 15.60 13.11 25.71
N TYR A 140 15.11 12.59 24.58
CA TYR A 140 15.39 11.21 24.16
C TYR A 140 16.24 11.21 22.88
N GLU A 141 17.07 10.18 22.69
CA GLU A 141 17.83 9.97 21.45
C GLU A 141 16.94 9.50 20.27
N THR A 142 15.71 10.00 20.22
CA THR A 142 14.75 9.69 19.18
C THR A 142 14.50 10.90 18.28
N TYR A 143 13.90 10.64 17.14
CA TYR A 143 13.54 11.69 16.18
C TYR A 143 12.03 11.68 15.95
N THR A 144 11.48 12.88 15.80
CA THR A 144 10.13 13.10 15.30
C THR A 144 10.19 13.66 13.88
N TYR A 145 9.14 13.43 13.12
CA TYR A 145 9.05 13.86 11.74
C TYR A 145 7.81 14.71 11.55
N ALA A 146 7.94 15.83 10.84
CA ALA A 146 6.82 16.69 10.49
C ALA A 146 6.80 16.93 8.98
N TRP A 147 5.66 16.76 8.36
CA TRP A 147 5.47 17.01 6.94
C TRP A 147 5.35 18.50 6.68
N LYS A 148 6.02 18.99 5.65
CA LYS A 148 5.99 20.39 5.22
C LYS A 148 4.64 20.70 4.60
N ALA A 149 3.89 21.63 5.17
CA ALA A 149 2.55 21.99 4.70
C ALA A 149 2.52 22.38 3.20
N SER A 150 3.54 23.11 2.74
CA SER A 150 3.69 23.52 1.33
C SER A 150 4.08 22.38 0.38
N ARG A 151 4.34 21.18 0.90
CA ARG A 151 4.83 20.04 0.12
C ARG A 151 4.06 18.76 0.41
N LEU A 152 2.87 18.87 0.98
CA LEU A 152 2.03 17.72 1.28
C LEU A 152 1.50 17.10 -0.03
N PRO A 153 1.75 15.80 -0.26
CA PRO A 153 1.05 15.11 -1.33
C PRO A 153 -0.43 14.94 -0.97
N SER A 154 -1.31 14.91 -1.94
CA SER A 154 -2.73 14.58 -1.73
C SER A 154 -2.95 13.09 -1.51
N LEU A 155 -2.03 12.27 -2.01
CA LEU A 155 -2.05 10.80 -1.88
C LEU A 155 -0.63 10.26 -1.72
N VAL A 156 -0.45 9.32 -0.78
CA VAL A 156 0.77 8.51 -0.66
C VAL A 156 0.44 7.04 -0.90
N VAL A 157 1.15 6.40 -1.80
CA VAL A 157 1.08 4.96 -2.03
C VAL A 157 2.33 4.30 -1.44
N PHE A 158 2.15 3.31 -0.59
CA PHE A 158 3.20 2.46 -0.05
C PHE A 158 3.12 1.08 -0.71
N ASP A 159 3.91 0.88 -1.74
CA ASP A 159 4.00 -0.42 -2.42
C ASP A 159 5.00 -1.32 -1.68
N GLU A 160 4.66 -2.61 -1.58
CA GLU A 160 5.34 -3.56 -0.69
C GLU A 160 5.42 -3.02 0.75
N CYS A 161 4.25 -2.63 1.29
CA CYS A 161 4.11 -1.92 2.58
C CYS A 161 4.56 -2.73 3.80
N GLN A 162 4.90 -4.03 3.67
CA GLN A 162 5.57 -4.79 4.74
C GLN A 162 6.91 -4.15 5.15
N GLY A 163 7.47 -3.26 4.33
CA GLY A 163 8.60 -2.41 4.74
C GLY A 163 8.32 -1.50 5.94
N LEU A 164 7.04 -1.26 6.26
CA LEU A 164 6.61 -0.41 7.38
C LEU A 164 6.22 -1.19 8.65
N LYS A 165 6.54 -2.47 8.73
CA LYS A 165 6.18 -3.32 9.89
C LYS A 165 7.01 -3.07 11.16
N ASN A 166 8.18 -2.46 11.01
CA ASN A 166 9.07 -2.18 12.14
C ASN A 166 8.80 -0.77 12.68
N ASP A 167 8.20 -0.69 13.85
CA ASP A 167 7.78 0.55 14.53
C ASP A 167 8.95 1.51 14.80
N THR A 168 10.16 1.01 15.00
CA THR A 168 11.34 1.83 15.28
C THR A 168 12.04 2.34 14.04
N SER A 169 11.64 1.90 12.84
CA SER A 169 12.29 2.35 11.60
C SER A 169 11.85 3.77 11.24
N SER A 170 12.80 4.59 10.78
CA SER A 170 12.53 5.96 10.34
C SER A 170 11.43 6.05 9.28
N GLN A 171 11.41 5.12 8.32
CA GLN A 171 10.37 5.10 7.28
C GLN A 171 8.97 4.88 7.83
N THR A 172 8.84 4.07 8.88
CA THR A 172 7.56 3.83 9.57
C THR A 172 7.11 5.06 10.33
N GLN A 173 8.02 5.69 11.07
CA GLN A 173 7.72 6.92 11.82
C GLN A 173 7.34 8.08 10.90
N ILE A 174 8.00 8.22 9.73
CA ILE A 174 7.64 9.18 8.70
C ILE A 174 6.23 8.87 8.16
N ALA A 175 5.92 7.60 7.90
CA ALA A 175 4.59 7.19 7.42
C ALA A 175 3.50 7.48 8.46
N TRP A 176 3.78 7.33 9.76
CA TRP A 176 2.84 7.66 10.84
C TRP A 176 2.60 9.15 10.99
N SER A 177 3.61 9.98 10.73
CA SER A 177 3.50 11.43 10.83
C SER A 177 2.75 12.10 9.66
N ILE A 178 2.30 11.32 8.65
CA ILE A 178 1.50 11.86 7.54
C ILE A 178 0.20 12.47 8.08
N PRO A 179 -0.13 13.72 7.74
CA PRO A 179 -1.34 14.40 8.20
C PRO A 179 -2.63 13.69 7.76
N LYS A 180 -3.68 13.80 8.57
CA LYS A 180 -4.97 13.13 8.34
C LYS A 180 -5.63 13.49 7.01
N GLY A 181 -5.39 14.67 6.44
CA GLY A 181 -5.95 15.09 5.15
C GLY A 181 -5.36 14.35 3.94
N VAL A 182 -4.21 13.71 4.09
CA VAL A 182 -3.53 12.99 3.01
C VAL A 182 -4.09 11.57 2.87
N LYS A 183 -4.58 11.21 1.68
CA LYS A 183 -5.03 9.83 1.43
C LYS A 183 -3.86 8.85 1.36
N ARG A 184 -4.10 7.59 1.70
CA ARG A 184 -3.06 6.55 1.74
C ARG A 184 -3.53 5.26 1.10
N ILE A 185 -2.66 4.64 0.32
CA ILE A 185 -2.87 3.30 -0.23
C ILE A 185 -1.69 2.43 0.18
N PHE A 186 -1.97 1.36 0.91
CA PHE A 186 -1.00 0.34 1.27
C PHE A 186 -1.17 -0.86 0.35
N VAL A 187 -0.09 -1.31 -0.26
CA VAL A 187 -0.12 -2.39 -1.26
C VAL A 187 0.88 -3.46 -0.85
N SER A 188 0.45 -4.70 -0.70
CA SER A 188 1.36 -5.83 -0.44
C SER A 188 0.70 -7.18 -0.70
N ALA A 189 1.52 -8.19 -0.92
CA ALA A 189 1.10 -9.60 -0.86
C ALA A 189 0.97 -10.08 0.60
N THR A 190 1.86 -9.63 1.46
CA THR A 190 2.00 -10.05 2.87
C THR A 190 2.23 -8.84 3.76
N PRO A 191 1.21 -7.98 3.95
CA PRO A 191 1.39 -6.69 4.64
C PRO A 191 1.86 -6.86 6.09
N TYR A 192 1.49 -7.95 6.72
CA TYR A 192 1.85 -8.30 8.10
C TYR A 192 1.72 -9.81 8.33
N GLN A 193 2.50 -10.36 9.25
CA GLN A 193 2.46 -11.77 9.68
C GLN A 193 1.94 -11.91 11.11
N LYS A 194 2.05 -10.86 11.90
CA LYS A 194 1.60 -10.75 13.28
C LYS A 194 0.70 -9.54 13.45
N VAL A 195 -0.17 -9.55 14.45
CA VAL A 195 -1.08 -8.42 14.75
C VAL A 195 -0.29 -7.13 15.00
N SER A 196 0.83 -7.20 15.74
CA SER A 196 1.69 -6.04 16.02
C SER A 196 2.26 -5.39 14.75
N GLU A 197 2.57 -6.16 13.72
CA GLU A 197 3.12 -5.65 12.45
C GLU A 197 2.08 -4.87 11.62
N ALA A 198 0.79 -5.01 11.95
CA ALA A 198 -0.29 -4.30 11.26
C ALA A 198 -0.45 -2.84 11.69
N ARG A 199 0.28 -2.39 12.72
CA ARG A 199 0.13 -1.05 13.30
C ARG A 199 0.13 0.07 12.25
N SER A 200 1.13 0.10 11.39
CA SER A 200 1.25 1.14 10.35
C SER A 200 0.08 1.15 9.37
N VAL A 201 -0.39 -0.02 8.97
CA VAL A 201 -1.53 -0.14 8.06
C VAL A 201 -2.81 0.28 8.77
N VAL A 202 -3.08 -0.24 9.95
CA VAL A 202 -4.29 0.05 10.76
C VAL A 202 -4.44 1.55 11.03
N GLN A 203 -3.35 2.19 11.46
CA GLN A 203 -3.32 3.64 11.67
C GLN A 203 -3.47 4.41 10.36
N GLY A 204 -2.75 3.97 9.33
CA GLY A 204 -2.71 4.65 8.04
C GLY A 204 -4.02 4.60 7.27
N VAL A 205 -4.80 3.53 7.37
CA VAL A 205 -6.14 3.47 6.75
C VAL A 205 -7.20 4.23 7.54
N GLY A 206 -6.86 4.72 8.74
CA GLY A 206 -7.80 5.43 9.60
C GLY A 206 -8.83 4.52 10.26
N MET A 207 -8.45 3.27 10.56
CA MET A 207 -9.32 2.32 11.23
C MET A 207 -9.80 2.89 12.57
N LYS A 208 -11.05 2.60 12.93
CA LYS A 208 -11.64 3.09 14.18
C LYS A 208 -11.46 2.09 15.33
N TYR A 209 -11.24 2.63 16.51
CA TYR A 209 -11.35 1.91 17.79
C TYR A 209 -12.51 2.54 18.58
N GLY A 210 -13.63 1.82 18.70
CA GLY A 210 -14.91 2.41 19.07
C GLY A 210 -15.40 3.42 18.02
N GLU A 211 -15.76 4.61 18.45
CA GLU A 211 -16.24 5.69 17.57
C GLU A 211 -15.07 6.57 17.03
N LEU A 212 -13.88 6.44 17.59
CA LEU A 212 -12.75 7.31 17.28
C LEU A 212 -11.78 6.65 16.29
N PRO A 213 -11.17 7.42 15.39
CA PRO A 213 -10.08 6.95 14.55
C PRO A 213 -8.91 6.47 15.41
N CYS A 214 -8.22 5.42 14.95
CA CYS A 214 -7.00 4.96 15.59
C CYS A 214 -5.92 6.04 15.58
N THR A 215 -5.37 6.30 16.74
CA THR A 215 -4.25 7.22 16.98
C THR A 215 -3.07 6.44 17.56
N GLU A 216 -1.94 7.09 17.71
CA GLU A 216 -0.77 6.51 18.36
C GLU A 216 -1.07 6.02 19.79
N ASP A 217 -1.94 6.75 20.50
CA ASP A 217 -2.29 6.46 21.89
C ASP A 217 -3.16 5.21 22.04
N ASN A 218 -4.17 5.02 21.19
CA ASN A 218 -5.15 3.94 21.35
C ASN A 218 -4.89 2.71 20.46
N ILE A 219 -3.95 2.79 19.50
CA ILE A 219 -3.68 1.66 18.60
C ILE A 219 -3.15 0.42 19.32
N THR A 220 -2.38 0.62 20.38
CA THR A 220 -1.84 -0.49 21.18
C THR A 220 -2.96 -1.28 21.84
N GLU A 221 -3.99 -0.60 22.33
CA GLU A 221 -5.18 -1.22 22.93
C GLU A 221 -5.99 -1.98 21.90
N LEU A 222 -6.21 -1.38 20.72
CA LEU A 222 -6.88 -2.06 19.61
C LEU A 222 -6.16 -3.35 19.21
N LEU A 223 -4.84 -3.32 19.07
CA LEU A 223 -4.06 -4.50 18.69
C LEU A 223 -4.08 -5.58 19.77
N ARG A 224 -4.12 -5.21 21.04
CA ARG A 224 -4.32 -6.15 22.17
C ARG A 224 -5.71 -6.77 22.15
N ASP A 225 -6.76 -5.97 21.91
CA ASP A 225 -8.13 -6.45 21.77
C ASP A 225 -8.28 -7.44 20.60
N ILE A 226 -7.64 -7.18 19.48
CA ILE A 226 -7.61 -8.11 18.35
C ILE A 226 -6.87 -9.40 18.69
N ALA A 227 -5.76 -9.32 19.42
CA ALA A 227 -4.94 -10.48 19.80
C ALA A 227 -5.63 -11.35 20.86
N LEU A 228 -6.52 -10.79 21.71
CA LEU A 228 -7.21 -11.46 22.80
C LEU A 228 -6.29 -12.36 23.65
N HIS A 229 -6.46 -13.68 23.54
CA HIS A 229 -5.74 -14.67 24.35
C HIS A 229 -4.28 -14.92 23.94
N SER A 230 -3.74 -14.12 23.01
CA SER A 230 -2.36 -14.19 22.57
C SER A 230 -1.68 -12.82 22.67
N HIS A 231 -0.36 -12.81 22.83
CA HIS A 231 0.40 -11.56 22.73
C HIS A 231 0.34 -11.06 21.27
N PRO A 232 0.18 -9.72 21.00
CA PRO A 232 0.10 -9.19 19.64
C PRO A 232 1.27 -9.58 18.71
N SER A 233 2.46 -9.83 19.30
CA SER A 233 3.63 -10.30 18.55
C SER A 233 3.67 -11.80 18.32
N SER A 234 2.70 -12.57 18.81
CA SER A 234 2.63 -14.01 18.61
C SER A 234 2.08 -14.33 17.20
N LEU A 235 2.57 -15.43 16.62
CA LEU A 235 1.98 -16.03 15.43
C LEU A 235 0.71 -16.79 15.83
N CYS A 236 -0.43 -16.14 15.76
CA CYS A 236 -1.72 -16.71 16.12
C CYS A 236 -2.71 -16.55 14.97
N GLN A 237 -3.10 -17.69 14.36
CA GLN A 237 -4.00 -17.70 13.21
C GLN A 237 -5.39 -17.12 13.56
N ALA A 238 -5.90 -17.38 14.76
CA ALA A 238 -7.18 -16.84 15.19
C ALA A 238 -7.14 -15.31 15.29
N SER A 239 -6.08 -14.73 15.86
CA SER A 239 -5.87 -13.28 15.93
C SER A 239 -5.74 -12.65 14.54
N MET A 240 -5.03 -13.32 13.62
CA MET A 240 -4.91 -12.86 12.23
C MET A 240 -6.25 -12.88 11.50
N THR A 241 -7.07 -13.90 11.71
CA THR A 241 -8.44 -13.97 11.15
C THR A 241 -9.31 -12.83 11.67
N ARG A 242 -9.20 -12.51 12.96
CA ARG A 242 -9.93 -11.37 13.56
C ARG A 242 -9.45 -10.03 13.03
N LEU A 243 -8.15 -9.84 12.91
CA LEU A 243 -7.59 -8.65 12.28
C LEU A 243 -8.12 -8.48 10.85
N ARG A 244 -8.08 -9.55 10.05
CA ARG A 244 -8.60 -9.54 8.69
C ARG A 244 -10.07 -9.15 8.64
N LYS A 245 -10.90 -9.72 9.51
CA LYS A 245 -12.33 -9.38 9.61
C LYS A 245 -12.53 -7.90 9.97
N ARG A 246 -11.78 -7.38 10.93
CA ARG A 246 -11.83 -5.95 11.30
C ARG A 246 -11.37 -5.03 10.15
N MET A 247 -10.49 -5.53 9.27
CA MET A 247 -9.98 -4.77 8.13
C MET A 247 -10.89 -4.82 6.90
N GLU A 248 -11.97 -5.59 6.86
CA GLU A 248 -12.84 -5.76 5.68
C GLU A 248 -13.35 -4.43 5.11
N ASP A 249 -13.68 -3.46 5.96
CA ASP A 249 -14.12 -2.14 5.51
C ASP A 249 -12.99 -1.29 4.95
N TYR A 250 -11.76 -1.53 5.36
CA TYR A 250 -10.55 -0.74 5.03
C TYR A 250 -9.63 -1.42 4.03
N ALA A 251 -9.94 -2.63 3.63
CA ALA A 251 -9.07 -3.42 2.77
C ALA A 251 -9.81 -4.00 1.56
N VAL A 252 -9.06 -4.22 0.50
CA VAL A 252 -9.45 -5.01 -0.67
C VAL A 252 -8.58 -6.25 -0.70
N PHE A 253 -9.20 -7.40 -0.47
CA PHE A 253 -8.53 -8.69 -0.48
C PHE A 253 -8.75 -9.37 -1.83
N VAL A 254 -7.71 -9.40 -2.66
CA VAL A 254 -7.76 -10.08 -3.95
C VAL A 254 -7.56 -11.59 -3.71
N PRO A 255 -8.52 -12.43 -4.09
CA PRO A 255 -8.38 -13.87 -3.88
C PRO A 255 -7.23 -14.43 -4.72
N LYS A 256 -6.65 -15.53 -4.25
CA LYS A 256 -5.62 -16.26 -5.00
C LYS A 256 -6.22 -16.78 -6.31
N VAL A 257 -5.74 -16.26 -7.43
CA VAL A 257 -6.14 -16.75 -8.75
C VAL A 257 -5.37 -18.03 -9.05
N ARG A 258 -6.09 -19.12 -9.33
CA ARG A 258 -5.48 -20.35 -9.83
C ARG A 258 -5.39 -20.25 -11.36
N TYR A 259 -4.19 -20.09 -11.85
CA TYR A 259 -3.96 -20.14 -13.29
C TYR A 259 -4.01 -21.63 -13.75
N LYS A 260 -4.69 -21.88 -14.88
CA LYS A 260 -4.81 -23.21 -15.47
C LYS A 260 -3.56 -23.61 -16.30
N PHE A 261 -2.38 -23.14 -15.93
CA PHE A 261 -1.15 -23.57 -16.59
C PHE A 261 -0.31 -24.44 -15.66
N LYS A 262 0.33 -25.45 -16.25
CA LYS A 262 1.28 -26.30 -15.53
C LYS A 262 2.58 -25.53 -15.36
N THR A 263 3.00 -25.31 -14.12
CA THR A 263 4.35 -24.84 -13.81
C THR A 263 5.32 -26.00 -14.01
N HIS A 264 6.23 -25.87 -14.95
CA HIS A 264 7.36 -26.78 -15.10
C HIS A 264 8.55 -26.17 -14.36
N THR A 265 8.90 -26.73 -13.21
CA THR A 265 10.16 -26.39 -12.54
C THR A 265 11.27 -27.14 -13.24
N ARG A 266 12.16 -26.43 -13.92
CA ARG A 266 13.41 -27.00 -14.43
C ARG A 266 14.48 -26.74 -13.40
N CYS A 267 14.90 -27.78 -12.68
CA CYS A 267 16.15 -27.73 -11.94
C CYS A 267 17.29 -27.88 -12.94
N ARG A 268 18.16 -26.87 -13.03
CA ARG A 268 19.47 -27.03 -13.68
C ARG A 268 20.45 -27.41 -12.59
N LEU A 269 21.07 -28.58 -12.73
CA LEU A 269 22.31 -28.88 -12.01
C LEU A 269 23.38 -27.93 -12.56
N ILE A 270 23.98 -27.16 -11.69
CA ILE A 270 25.17 -26.37 -12.00
C ILE A 270 26.35 -27.27 -11.71
N GLU A 271 27.04 -27.71 -12.74
CA GLU A 271 28.33 -28.40 -12.60
C GLU A 271 29.42 -27.32 -12.61
N PHE A 272 30.22 -27.27 -11.57
CA PHE A 272 31.35 -26.37 -11.47
C PHE A 272 32.54 -27.04 -12.12
N GLU A 273 33.26 -26.32 -13.00
CA GLU A 273 34.46 -26.86 -13.70
C GLU A 273 35.65 -27.04 -12.74
N ASN A 274 35.65 -26.27 -11.63
CA ASN A 274 36.73 -26.34 -10.63
C ASN A 274 36.22 -25.87 -9.23
N ALA A 275 37.08 -26.08 -8.22
CA ALA A 275 36.79 -25.73 -6.84
C ALA A 275 36.63 -24.22 -6.60
N GLU A 276 37.37 -23.39 -7.37
CA GLU A 276 37.32 -21.92 -7.26
C GLU A 276 35.98 -21.34 -7.69
N GLU A 277 35.35 -21.86 -8.77
CA GLU A 277 34.04 -21.46 -9.21
C GLU A 277 32.97 -21.81 -8.19
N ARG A 278 33.10 -22.96 -7.53
CA ARG A 278 32.20 -23.37 -6.46
C ARG A 278 32.33 -22.44 -5.25
N GLU A 279 33.53 -22.11 -4.83
CA GLU A 279 33.83 -21.22 -3.71
C GLU A 279 33.32 -19.79 -3.96
N GLN A 280 33.48 -19.29 -5.21
CA GLN A 280 32.85 -18.02 -5.63
C GLN A 280 31.31 -18.05 -5.58
N TYR A 281 30.69 -19.10 -6.06
CA TYR A 281 29.24 -19.26 -6.02
C TYR A 281 28.74 -19.30 -4.58
N ASP A 282 29.35 -20.10 -3.71
CA ASP A 282 28.99 -20.23 -2.31
C ASP A 282 29.15 -18.88 -1.57
N SER A 283 30.22 -18.12 -1.85
CA SER A 283 30.44 -16.78 -1.32
C SER A 283 29.36 -15.77 -1.76
N TYR A 284 28.93 -15.81 -3.01
CA TYR A 284 27.82 -15.00 -3.49
C TYR A 284 26.50 -15.41 -2.86
N TYR A 285 26.27 -16.70 -2.66
CA TYR A 285 25.05 -17.22 -2.07
C TYR A 285 24.93 -16.85 -0.58
N GLU A 286 26.03 -16.94 0.19
CA GLU A 286 26.09 -16.50 1.60
C GLU A 286 25.92 -14.99 1.77
N ALA A 287 26.36 -14.20 0.80
CA ALA A 287 26.16 -12.74 0.81
C ALA A 287 24.68 -12.34 0.54
N PHE A 288 23.85 -13.25 0.04
CA PHE A 288 22.43 -13.03 -0.26
C PHE A 288 21.47 -13.54 0.83
N LEU A 289 21.92 -14.37 1.77
CA LEU A 289 21.17 -14.85 2.92
C LEU A 289 21.31 -13.91 4.11
#